data_414586dcdf6195348fd2c82bac7b6396
#
_entry.id   414586dcdf6195348fd2c82bac7b6396
#
_cell.length_a   1.000
_cell.length_b   1.000
_cell.length_c   1.000
_cell.angle_alpha   90.00
_cell.angle_beta   90.00
_cell.angle_gamma   90.00
#
_symmetry.space_group_name_H-M   'P 1'
#
loop_
_entity.id
_entity.type
_entity.pdbx_description
1 polymer ?
#
loop_
_entity_poly.entity_id
_entity_poly.type
_entity_poly.pdbx_seq_one_letter_code
_entity_poly.pdbx_strand_id
1 'polypeptide(L)'
;VPLKINSFKAYRNGVELTKEEMLCYQVGDIIEITSNANDNNKIFVETDNDKTGSLSKDGIVEKVSSSGAKVTLKIVGGGRTNLKVRTADGDGINSLTATYQITSKVEYTDGVANSEGHSIQKLSDGTRFITLSDKDFEDFKEEAIPSNIKYPATAGVTYVSSDTDVITYKAGSVKGVNAGVAQATAGVASIDVQGNIGWATKDVVNVVVPFKKLGNDVSNMNVGDSIQLKTSAKSTEVTWSTSDNSVLQVDATTGLVTAMGAGKATIYTTRVEDELSTKYKLDNQLSYEITVIDGFGLSLTSMSVNIGDTQNLVALVTNNPSKDDITFTVENQPDAAGVVPTETLINVVQSEDGRTFKV
;
A
#
# COMPACT_ATOMS: atom_id res chain seq x y z
N VAL A 1 -19.36 -6.94 62.82
CA VAL A 1 -19.24 -7.62 61.51
C VAL A 1 -18.04 -6.99 60.81
N PRO A 2 -16.96 -7.75 60.50
CA PRO A 2 -15.84 -7.17 59.81
C PRO A 2 -16.29 -6.66 58.42
N LEU A 3 -15.95 -5.42 58.10
CA LEU A 3 -16.15 -4.88 56.76
C LEU A 3 -15.42 -5.78 55.75
N LYS A 4 -16.18 -6.51 54.94
CA LYS A 4 -15.66 -7.31 53.85
C LYS A 4 -15.24 -6.32 52.73
N ILE A 5 -13.94 -6.12 52.55
CA ILE A 5 -13.43 -5.30 51.42
C ILE A 5 -13.63 -6.15 50.19
N ASN A 6 -14.56 -5.76 49.35
CA ASN A 6 -14.76 -6.38 48.05
C ASN A 6 -13.63 -5.95 47.11
N SER A 7 -13.08 -6.88 46.32
CA SER A 7 -11.98 -6.63 45.41
C SER A 7 -12.08 -7.53 44.19
N PHE A 8 -11.43 -7.09 43.11
CA PHE A 8 -11.11 -7.93 41.97
C PHE A 8 -9.67 -8.43 42.05
N LYS A 9 -9.45 -9.64 41.55
CA LYS A 9 -8.14 -10.21 41.28
C LYS A 9 -8.07 -10.58 39.81
N ALA A 10 -6.92 -10.34 39.18
CA ALA A 10 -6.67 -10.68 37.79
C ALA A 10 -5.53 -11.70 37.71
N TYR A 11 -5.66 -12.64 36.79
CA TYR A 11 -4.68 -13.69 36.53
C TYR A 11 -4.36 -13.73 35.04
N ARG A 12 -3.08 -13.98 34.69
CA ARG A 12 -2.64 -14.26 33.33
C ARG A 12 -2.17 -15.70 33.26
N ASN A 13 -2.77 -16.51 32.42
CA ASN A 13 -2.44 -17.93 32.26
C ASN A 13 -2.32 -18.66 33.62
N GLY A 14 -3.20 -18.33 34.56
CA GLY A 14 -3.26 -18.94 35.91
C GLY A 14 -2.36 -18.30 36.97
N VAL A 15 -1.54 -17.29 36.62
CA VAL A 15 -0.66 -16.56 37.56
C VAL A 15 -1.29 -15.24 37.94
N GLU A 16 -1.40 -14.94 39.25
CA GLU A 16 -1.96 -13.67 39.76
C GLU A 16 -1.11 -12.50 39.31
N LEU A 17 -1.74 -11.46 38.78
CA LEU A 17 -1.10 -10.28 38.23
C LEU A 17 -0.98 -9.17 39.26
N THR A 18 0.19 -8.56 39.35
CA THR A 18 0.39 -7.24 39.96
C THR A 18 0.03 -6.14 38.97
N LYS A 19 -0.18 -4.90 39.44
CA LYS A 19 -0.49 -3.75 38.56
C LYS A 19 0.58 -3.49 37.50
N GLU A 20 1.82 -3.83 37.74
CA GLU A 20 2.95 -3.60 36.82
C GLU A 20 3.03 -4.67 35.74
N GLU A 21 2.55 -5.89 36.02
CA GLU A 21 2.59 -7.01 35.06
C GLU A 21 1.45 -6.96 34.04
N MET A 22 0.50 -6.04 34.20
CA MET A 22 -0.63 -5.87 33.27
C MET A 22 -0.26 -5.19 31.96
N LEU A 23 0.99 -4.86 31.71
CA LEU A 23 1.39 -3.94 30.64
C LEU A 23 1.91 -4.60 29.34
N CYS A 24 2.02 -5.92 29.25
CA CYS A 24 2.54 -6.55 28.03
C CYS A 24 1.96 -7.95 27.80
N TYR A 25 0.74 -7.99 27.30
CA TYR A 25 0.11 -9.23 26.86
C TYR A 25 0.58 -9.63 25.44
N GLN A 26 0.41 -10.92 25.14
CA GLN A 26 0.59 -11.47 23.80
C GLN A 26 -0.72 -12.07 23.31
N VAL A 27 -0.90 -12.09 21.99
CA VAL A 27 -2.05 -12.78 21.38
C VAL A 27 -2.04 -14.25 21.82
N GLY A 28 -3.19 -14.72 22.30
CA GLY A 28 -3.37 -16.05 22.88
C GLY A 28 -3.37 -16.11 24.39
N ASP A 29 -2.89 -15.07 25.09
CA ASP A 29 -2.95 -15.03 26.56
C ASP A 29 -4.39 -15.09 27.06
N ILE A 30 -4.57 -15.79 28.18
CA ILE A 30 -5.84 -15.89 28.87
C ILE A 30 -5.77 -15.03 30.13
N ILE A 31 -6.76 -14.16 30.28
CA ILE A 31 -6.93 -13.31 31.45
C ILE A 31 -8.18 -13.79 32.21
N GLU A 32 -8.03 -14.11 33.47
CA GLU A 32 -9.14 -14.43 34.35
C GLU A 32 -9.29 -13.32 35.39
N ILE A 33 -10.49 -12.80 35.54
CA ILE A 33 -10.82 -11.81 36.55
C ILE A 33 -11.86 -12.44 37.50
N THR A 34 -11.57 -12.45 38.79
CA THR A 34 -12.43 -12.96 39.83
C THR A 34 -12.82 -11.84 40.79
N SER A 35 -14.00 -11.93 41.36
CA SER A 35 -14.45 -11.05 42.42
C SER A 35 -14.69 -11.87 43.70
N ASN A 36 -14.32 -11.31 44.84
CA ASN A 36 -14.72 -11.86 46.15
C ASN A 36 -16.07 -11.32 46.65
N ALA A 37 -16.78 -10.52 45.83
CA ALA A 37 -18.19 -10.17 46.10
C ALA A 37 -19.06 -11.42 46.05
N ASN A 38 -20.17 -11.42 46.78
CA ASN A 38 -21.06 -12.58 46.98
C ASN A 38 -21.23 -13.45 45.71
N ASP A 39 -21.28 -14.77 45.90
CA ASP A 39 -21.28 -15.84 44.90
C ASP A 39 -22.34 -15.72 43.77
N ASN A 40 -23.32 -14.83 43.90
CA ASN A 40 -24.38 -14.61 42.92
C ASN A 40 -24.11 -13.39 41.99
N ASN A 41 -23.08 -12.61 42.25
CA ASN A 41 -22.84 -11.39 41.47
C ASN A 41 -22.09 -11.70 40.16
N LYS A 42 -22.76 -11.50 39.05
CA LYS A 42 -22.17 -11.63 37.73
C LYS A 42 -21.16 -10.50 37.48
N ILE A 43 -20.05 -10.85 36.88
CA ILE A 43 -19.07 -9.88 36.39
C ILE A 43 -19.48 -9.44 34.98
N PHE A 44 -19.63 -8.13 34.80
CA PHE A 44 -19.79 -7.48 33.49
C PHE A 44 -18.50 -6.84 33.06
N VAL A 45 -18.21 -6.95 31.77
CA VAL A 45 -17.03 -6.37 31.16
C VAL A 45 -17.45 -5.53 29.97
N GLU A 46 -16.77 -4.40 29.79
CA GLU A 46 -16.86 -3.56 28.61
C GLU A 46 -15.48 -2.94 28.36
N THR A 47 -15.23 -2.54 27.12
CA THR A 47 -14.01 -1.80 26.76
C THR A 47 -14.37 -0.44 26.16
N ASP A 48 -13.37 0.37 25.85
CA ASP A 48 -13.61 1.64 25.16
C ASP A 48 -14.24 1.41 23.77
N ASN A 49 -13.92 0.28 23.14
CA ASN A 49 -14.34 -0.06 21.77
C ASN A 49 -15.61 -0.92 21.72
N ASP A 50 -15.92 -1.65 22.80
CA ASP A 50 -17.10 -2.53 22.85
C ASP A 50 -17.82 -2.44 24.19
N LYS A 51 -19.01 -1.83 24.18
CA LYS A 51 -19.88 -1.67 25.33
C LYS A 51 -20.93 -2.80 25.47
N THR A 52 -20.92 -3.76 24.55
CA THR A 52 -21.95 -4.82 24.52
C THR A 52 -21.73 -5.91 25.55
N GLY A 53 -20.53 -5.95 26.14
CA GLY A 53 -20.13 -7.00 27.09
C GLY A 53 -19.75 -8.32 26.44
N SER A 54 -19.89 -8.47 25.13
CA SER A 54 -19.38 -9.61 24.37
C SER A 54 -17.90 -9.45 24.02
N LEU A 55 -17.44 -8.20 23.90
CA LEU A 55 -16.11 -7.78 23.47
C LEU A 55 -15.70 -8.27 22.07
N SER A 56 -16.66 -8.71 21.26
CA SER A 56 -16.41 -9.26 19.92
C SER A 56 -15.92 -8.20 18.91
N LYS A 57 -16.11 -6.91 19.22
CA LYS A 57 -15.69 -5.77 18.39
C LYS A 57 -14.46 -5.04 18.93
N ASP A 58 -13.93 -5.44 20.08
CA ASP A 58 -12.78 -4.74 20.68
C ASP A 58 -11.50 -4.89 19.86
N GLY A 59 -11.27 -6.08 19.31
CA GLY A 59 -10.11 -6.38 18.49
C GLY A 59 -8.82 -6.70 19.26
N ILE A 60 -8.78 -6.42 20.56
CA ILE A 60 -7.65 -6.69 21.45
C ILE A 60 -8.03 -7.80 22.41
N VAL A 61 -9.22 -7.71 23.01
CA VAL A 61 -9.72 -8.61 24.04
C VAL A 61 -11.05 -9.20 23.60
N GLU A 62 -11.23 -10.50 23.77
CA GLU A 62 -12.48 -11.22 23.54
C GLU A 62 -12.93 -11.91 24.83
N LYS A 63 -14.23 -11.90 25.12
CA LYS A 63 -14.79 -12.65 26.24
C LYS A 63 -15.00 -14.11 25.86
N VAL A 64 -14.30 -15.00 26.54
CA VAL A 64 -14.42 -16.45 26.34
C VAL A 64 -15.58 -17.01 27.12
N SER A 65 -15.70 -16.66 28.42
CA SER A 65 -16.76 -17.14 29.30
C SER A 65 -17.01 -16.20 30.47
N SER A 66 -18.18 -16.33 31.08
CA SER A 66 -18.52 -15.64 32.31
C SER A 66 -19.38 -16.59 33.17
N SER A 67 -18.97 -16.83 34.40
CA SER A 67 -19.67 -17.73 35.33
C SER A 67 -19.54 -17.19 36.75
N GLY A 68 -20.66 -16.77 37.33
CA GLY A 68 -20.71 -16.23 38.69
C GLY A 68 -19.74 -15.04 38.86
N ALA A 69 -18.89 -15.14 39.87
CA ALA A 69 -17.90 -14.13 40.21
C ALA A 69 -16.59 -14.20 39.38
N LYS A 70 -16.62 -14.86 38.21
CA LYS A 70 -15.45 -15.04 37.36
C LYS A 70 -15.78 -14.69 35.90
N VAL A 71 -14.88 -13.99 35.22
CA VAL A 71 -14.86 -13.80 33.75
C VAL A 71 -13.54 -14.26 33.20
N THR A 72 -13.57 -14.95 32.05
CA THR A 72 -12.38 -15.37 31.30
C THR A 72 -12.35 -14.65 29.99
N LEU A 73 -11.23 -14.02 29.71
CA LEU A 73 -10.95 -13.24 28.53
C LEU A 73 -9.76 -13.83 27.79
N LYS A 74 -9.67 -13.57 26.50
CA LYS A 74 -8.53 -13.95 25.65
C LYS A 74 -8.02 -12.74 24.89
N ILE A 75 -6.72 -12.58 24.83
CA ILE A 75 -6.07 -11.58 23.97
C ILE A 75 -6.10 -12.08 22.52
N VAL A 76 -6.67 -11.30 21.61
CA VAL A 76 -6.90 -11.67 20.20
C VAL A 76 -6.22 -10.74 19.21
N GLY A 77 -5.70 -9.61 19.63
CA GLY A 77 -5.01 -8.65 18.78
C GLY A 77 -4.04 -7.74 19.53
N GLY A 78 -3.19 -7.02 18.78
CA GLY A 78 -2.26 -6.05 19.31
C GLY A 78 -2.89 -4.67 19.46
N GLY A 79 -2.44 -3.90 20.45
CA GLY A 79 -2.93 -2.54 20.70
C GLY A 79 -3.16 -2.25 22.16
N ARG A 80 -3.98 -1.23 22.45
CA ARG A 80 -4.34 -0.81 23.82
C ARG A 80 -5.85 -0.57 23.92
N THR A 81 -6.44 -1.10 24.98
CA THR A 81 -7.82 -0.84 25.37
C THR A 81 -7.94 -0.69 26.89
N ASN A 82 -8.95 0.02 27.36
CA ASN A 82 -9.31 0.05 28.77
C ASN A 82 -10.44 -0.94 28.99
N LEU A 83 -10.18 -1.97 29.79
CA LEU A 83 -11.17 -2.94 30.23
C LEU A 83 -11.81 -2.45 31.52
N LYS A 84 -13.08 -2.13 31.47
CA LYS A 84 -13.89 -1.80 32.63
C LYS A 84 -14.63 -3.04 33.08
N VAL A 85 -14.43 -3.37 34.34
CA VAL A 85 -15.03 -4.54 35.01
C VAL A 85 -15.94 -4.04 36.10
N ARG A 86 -17.16 -4.57 36.18
CA ARG A 86 -18.10 -4.26 37.24
C ARG A 86 -18.87 -5.49 37.68
N THR A 87 -19.25 -5.54 38.96
CA THR A 87 -20.26 -6.50 39.43
C THR A 87 -21.64 -5.88 39.23
N ALA A 88 -22.65 -6.69 38.91
CA ALA A 88 -24.04 -6.29 38.95
C ALA A 88 -24.64 -6.82 40.22
N ASP A 89 -24.90 -5.94 41.19
CA ASP A 89 -26.03 -6.11 42.07
C ASP A 89 -27.11 -5.10 41.67
N GLY A 90 -28.34 -5.47 41.80
CA GLY A 90 -29.47 -4.68 41.33
C GLY A 90 -29.67 -3.34 42.05
N ASP A 91 -28.93 -3.06 43.11
CA ASP A 91 -29.20 -1.93 44.00
C ASP A 91 -28.11 -0.88 44.04
N GLY A 92 -27.00 -1.09 43.34
CA GLY A 92 -25.91 -0.08 43.17
C GLY A 92 -25.10 0.20 44.44
N ILE A 93 -25.48 -0.33 45.60
CA ILE A 93 -24.84 -0.02 46.88
C ILE A 93 -23.59 -0.86 47.13
N ASN A 94 -23.48 -2.03 46.48
CA ASN A 94 -22.35 -2.97 46.61
C ASN A 94 -21.67 -3.26 45.29
N SER A 95 -21.85 -2.42 44.25
CA SER A 95 -21.21 -2.63 42.97
C SER A 95 -19.73 -2.27 43.04
N LEU A 96 -18.88 -3.24 42.67
CA LEU A 96 -17.48 -2.99 42.43
C LEU A 96 -17.28 -2.54 41.00
N THR A 97 -16.37 -1.60 40.82
CA THR A 97 -15.89 -1.21 39.50
C THR A 97 -14.39 -1.15 39.53
N ALA A 98 -13.75 -1.71 38.52
CA ALA A 98 -12.30 -1.56 38.28
C ALA A 98 -12.08 -1.32 36.81
N THR A 99 -11.02 -0.59 36.52
CA THR A 99 -10.54 -0.36 35.14
C THR A 99 -9.11 -0.86 35.02
N TYR A 100 -8.87 -1.70 34.04
CA TYR A 100 -7.57 -2.24 33.71
C TYR A 100 -7.16 -1.73 32.35
N GLN A 101 -5.97 -1.13 32.25
CA GLN A 101 -5.39 -0.83 30.96
C GLN A 101 -4.72 -2.09 30.42
N ILE A 102 -5.19 -2.58 29.28
CA ILE A 102 -4.64 -3.73 28.59
C ILE A 102 -3.83 -3.25 27.41
N THR A 103 -2.54 -3.58 27.38
CA THR A 103 -1.65 -3.36 26.24
C THR A 103 -1.17 -4.72 25.75
N SER A 104 -1.48 -5.03 24.49
CA SER A 104 -1.02 -6.23 23.81
C SER A 104 0.03 -5.92 22.78
N LYS A 105 1.02 -6.80 22.65
CA LYS A 105 2.13 -6.67 21.73
C LYS A 105 1.64 -6.48 20.30
N VAL A 106 2.11 -5.43 19.64
CA VAL A 106 1.87 -5.16 18.22
C VAL A 106 2.92 -5.90 17.41
N GLU A 107 2.49 -6.68 16.42
CA GLU A 107 3.37 -7.44 15.54
C GLU A 107 2.84 -7.44 14.10
N TYR A 108 3.75 -7.28 13.14
CA TYR A 108 3.48 -7.58 11.75
C TYR A 108 3.51 -9.09 11.54
N THR A 109 2.69 -9.57 10.61
CA THR A 109 2.54 -11.01 10.33
C THR A 109 3.31 -11.37 9.07
N ASP A 110 4.41 -12.10 9.24
CA ASP A 110 5.22 -12.57 8.12
C ASP A 110 4.49 -13.67 7.33
N GLY A 111 4.73 -13.73 6.02
CA GLY A 111 4.21 -14.79 5.15
C GLY A 111 2.72 -14.74 4.84
N VAL A 112 2.00 -13.75 5.35
CA VAL A 112 0.59 -13.48 5.01
C VAL A 112 0.57 -12.41 3.92
N ALA A 113 -0.17 -12.66 2.85
CA ALA A 113 -0.33 -11.70 1.77
C ALA A 113 -1.32 -10.61 2.16
N ASN A 114 -1.04 -9.36 1.76
CA ASN A 114 -1.99 -8.25 1.82
C ASN A 114 -3.04 -8.34 0.70
N SER A 115 -3.92 -7.34 0.59
CA SER A 115 -4.97 -7.27 -0.45
C SER A 115 -4.41 -7.28 -1.89
N GLU A 116 -3.18 -6.82 -2.08
CA GLU A 116 -2.50 -6.76 -3.39
C GLU A 116 -1.64 -8.01 -3.68
N GLY A 117 -1.58 -8.96 -2.75
CA GLY A 117 -0.84 -10.20 -2.89
C GLY A 117 0.63 -10.12 -2.45
N HIS A 118 1.04 -9.02 -1.81
CA HIS A 118 2.39 -8.84 -1.28
C HIS A 118 2.47 -9.30 0.17
N SER A 119 3.56 -9.93 0.53
CA SER A 119 3.84 -10.39 1.90
C SER A 119 5.16 -9.84 2.41
N ILE A 120 5.30 -9.79 3.73
CA ILE A 120 6.57 -9.45 4.37
C ILE A 120 7.60 -10.52 4.06
N GLN A 121 8.71 -10.11 3.44
CA GLN A 121 9.85 -10.92 3.09
C GLN A 121 11.01 -10.68 4.04
N LYS A 122 12.04 -11.54 3.98
CA LYS A 122 13.28 -11.41 4.76
C LYS A 122 14.50 -11.46 3.85
N LEU A 123 15.43 -10.56 4.08
CA LEU A 123 16.77 -10.67 3.53
C LEU A 123 17.57 -11.73 4.29
N SER A 124 18.75 -12.09 3.77
CA SER A 124 19.64 -13.08 4.40
C SER A 124 20.13 -12.67 5.79
N ASP A 125 20.16 -11.37 6.08
CA ASP A 125 20.52 -10.81 7.39
C ASP A 125 19.32 -10.77 8.38
N GLY A 126 18.15 -11.30 7.97
CA GLY A 126 16.92 -11.27 8.75
C GLY A 126 16.11 -9.97 8.66
N THR A 127 16.58 -8.96 7.95
CA THR A 127 15.84 -7.70 7.77
C THR A 127 14.52 -7.96 7.06
N ARG A 128 13.41 -7.51 7.66
CA ARG A 128 12.06 -7.65 7.13
C ARG A 128 11.71 -6.49 6.21
N PHE A 129 11.08 -6.80 5.08
CA PHE A 129 10.61 -5.77 4.15
C PHE A 129 9.37 -6.21 3.40
N ILE A 130 8.63 -5.23 2.88
CA ILE A 130 7.53 -5.41 1.93
C ILE A 130 7.73 -4.43 0.79
N THR A 131 7.50 -4.91 -0.45
CA THR A 131 7.55 -4.06 -1.64
C THR A 131 6.14 -3.66 -2.03
N LEU A 132 5.91 -2.38 -2.29
CA LEU A 132 4.60 -1.88 -2.71
C LEU A 132 4.29 -2.28 -4.16
N SER A 133 3.00 -2.37 -4.47
CA SER A 133 2.48 -2.65 -5.80
C SER A 133 2.82 -1.53 -6.79
N ASP A 134 3.03 -1.92 -8.04
CA ASP A 134 3.26 -1.02 -9.18
C ASP A 134 2.09 -1.00 -10.17
N LYS A 135 0.94 -1.56 -9.81
CA LYS A 135 -0.16 -1.81 -10.75
C LYS A 135 -0.81 -0.55 -11.33
N ASP A 136 -0.70 0.59 -10.68
CA ASP A 136 -1.27 1.84 -11.18
C ASP A 136 -0.17 2.86 -11.51
N PHE A 137 -0.13 3.28 -12.76
CA PHE A 137 0.90 4.14 -13.32
C PHE A 137 0.89 5.59 -12.83
N GLU A 138 -0.19 6.05 -12.18
CA GLU A 138 -0.29 7.45 -11.76
C GLU A 138 0.01 7.67 -10.28
N ASP A 139 -0.36 6.69 -9.41
CA ASP A 139 -0.15 6.75 -7.96
C ASP A 139 0.07 5.37 -7.38
N PHE A 140 0.90 5.25 -6.34
CA PHE A 140 0.93 4.02 -5.55
C PHE A 140 -0.37 3.87 -4.78
N LYS A 141 -0.96 2.69 -4.85
CA LYS A 141 -2.14 2.36 -4.04
C LYS A 141 -1.78 2.31 -2.57
N GLU A 142 -2.77 2.61 -1.75
CA GLU A 142 -2.68 2.36 -0.32
C GLU A 142 -2.81 0.87 -0.06
N GLU A 143 -1.83 0.28 0.62
CA GLU A 143 -1.76 -1.15 0.89
C GLU A 143 -1.72 -1.40 2.40
N ALA A 144 -2.54 -2.34 2.88
CA ALA A 144 -2.50 -2.78 4.26
C ALA A 144 -1.27 -3.65 4.52
N ILE A 145 -0.52 -3.37 5.57
CA ILE A 145 0.57 -4.23 6.02
C ILE A 145 -0.03 -5.31 6.94
N PRO A 146 0.16 -6.62 6.64
CA PRO A 146 -0.37 -7.68 7.46
C PRO A 146 0.13 -7.61 8.91
N SER A 147 -0.77 -7.58 9.87
CA SER A 147 -0.45 -7.45 11.29
C SER A 147 -1.49 -8.14 12.17
N ASN A 148 -1.16 -8.28 13.45
CA ASN A 148 -2.11 -8.72 14.46
C ASN A 148 -3.06 -7.62 14.94
N ILE A 149 -3.02 -6.42 14.33
CA ILE A 149 -3.88 -5.29 14.68
C ILE A 149 -5.21 -5.44 13.93
N LYS A 150 -6.30 -5.66 14.66
CA LYS A 150 -7.62 -5.91 14.05
C LYS A 150 -8.45 -4.65 13.86
N TYR A 151 -8.33 -3.69 14.77
CA TYR A 151 -9.06 -2.42 14.74
C TYR A 151 -8.10 -1.25 14.98
N PRO A 152 -7.25 -0.88 14.01
CA PRO A 152 -6.15 0.07 14.22
C PRO A 152 -6.63 1.46 14.66
N ALA A 153 -7.78 1.94 14.18
CA ALA A 153 -8.30 3.27 14.53
C ALA A 153 -8.76 3.40 15.98
N THR A 154 -9.11 2.27 16.64
CA THR A 154 -9.68 2.24 18.01
C THR A 154 -8.79 1.49 18.99
N ALA A 155 -7.78 0.80 18.51
CA ALA A 155 -6.92 -0.07 19.32
C ALA A 155 -5.76 0.66 20.03
N GLY A 156 -5.73 1.99 20.02
CA GLY A 156 -4.66 2.78 20.65
C GLY A 156 -3.28 2.59 20.01
N VAL A 157 -3.26 2.26 18.72
CA VAL A 157 -2.03 2.07 17.95
C VAL A 157 -1.62 3.37 17.27
N THR A 158 -0.33 3.67 17.36
CA THR A 158 0.32 4.78 16.65
C THR A 158 1.08 4.23 15.46
N TYR A 159 0.94 4.90 14.31
CA TYR A 159 1.57 4.56 13.05
C TYR A 159 2.55 5.65 12.65
N VAL A 160 3.79 5.29 12.36
CA VAL A 160 4.85 6.25 12.03
C VAL A 160 5.64 5.79 10.82
N SER A 161 5.84 6.70 9.86
CA SER A 161 6.83 6.55 8.81
C SER A 161 8.16 7.18 9.26
N SER A 162 9.27 6.53 8.95
CA SER A 162 10.60 7.12 9.16
C SER A 162 10.93 8.22 8.13
N ASP A 163 10.26 8.19 6.99
CA ASP A 163 10.41 9.18 5.91
C ASP A 163 9.07 9.36 5.18
N THR A 164 8.42 10.49 5.42
CA THR A 164 7.13 10.82 4.80
C THR A 164 7.25 11.23 3.33
N ASP A 165 8.45 11.48 2.85
CA ASP A 165 8.71 11.74 1.44
C ASP A 165 8.77 10.44 0.64
N VAL A 166 8.99 9.29 1.29
CA VAL A 166 9.00 7.97 0.66
C VAL A 166 7.66 7.26 0.83
N ILE A 167 7.13 7.23 2.06
CA ILE A 167 5.82 6.63 2.34
C ILE A 167 5.01 7.47 3.33
N THR A 168 3.69 7.42 3.20
CA THR A 168 2.78 7.77 4.29
C THR A 168 2.26 6.49 4.94
N TYR A 169 2.07 6.49 6.28
CA TYR A 169 1.59 5.33 7.01
C TYR A 169 0.50 5.72 7.99
N LYS A 170 -0.71 5.23 7.80
CA LYS A 170 -1.89 5.56 8.62
C LYS A 170 -2.81 4.35 8.76
N ALA A 171 -3.36 4.15 9.94
CA ALA A 171 -4.39 3.13 10.23
C ALA A 171 -4.06 1.72 9.70
N GLY A 172 -2.78 1.34 9.71
CA GLY A 172 -2.32 0.05 9.23
C GLY A 172 -2.08 -0.05 7.72
N SER A 173 -2.36 1.03 6.97
CA SER A 173 -2.14 1.09 5.53
C SER A 173 -1.00 2.05 5.18
N VAL A 174 -0.17 1.64 4.24
CA VAL A 174 0.96 2.40 3.70
C VAL A 174 0.69 2.80 2.26
N LYS A 175 1.06 4.03 1.92
CA LYS A 175 1.03 4.52 0.54
C LYS A 175 2.41 5.03 0.17
N GLY A 176 2.92 4.61 -1.01
CA GLY A 176 4.14 5.14 -1.61
C GLY A 176 3.96 6.60 -2.04
N VAL A 177 5.01 7.40 -1.88
CA VAL A 177 5.08 8.80 -2.28
C VAL A 177 6.16 8.97 -3.34
N ASN A 178 7.37 8.51 -3.04
CA ASN A 178 8.49 8.47 -3.98
C ASN A 178 9.24 7.16 -3.85
N ALA A 179 9.94 6.77 -4.91
CA ALA A 179 10.82 5.60 -4.92
C ALA A 179 11.86 5.69 -3.80
N GLY A 180 12.07 4.58 -3.12
CA GLY A 180 13.02 4.50 -2.01
C GLY A 180 12.62 3.47 -0.97
N VAL A 181 13.22 3.57 0.21
CA VAL A 181 12.93 2.69 1.34
C VAL A 181 12.69 3.52 2.59
N ALA A 182 11.58 3.26 3.28
CA ALA A 182 11.29 3.86 4.57
C ALA A 182 10.78 2.80 5.54
N GLN A 183 10.91 3.05 6.84
CA GLN A 183 10.37 2.16 7.85
C GLN A 183 8.93 2.52 8.19
N ALA A 184 8.06 1.53 8.19
CA ALA A 184 6.73 1.61 8.76
C ALA A 184 6.76 1.02 10.18
N THR A 185 6.48 1.85 11.16
CA THR A 185 6.42 1.46 12.57
C THR A 185 4.97 1.50 13.05
N ALA A 186 4.47 0.40 13.59
CA ALA A 186 3.22 0.36 14.33
C ALA A 186 3.50 0.00 15.79
N GLY A 187 2.85 0.68 16.72
CA GLY A 187 3.09 0.41 18.12
C GLY A 187 2.14 1.16 19.06
N VAL A 188 2.24 0.86 20.33
CA VAL A 188 1.54 1.58 21.40
C VAL A 188 2.52 2.51 22.09
N ALA A 189 2.27 3.81 21.99
CA ALA A 189 3.09 4.82 22.65
C ALA A 189 2.99 4.70 24.17
N SER A 190 4.10 5.03 24.86
CA SER A 190 4.16 5.15 26.31
C SER A 190 4.82 6.46 26.70
N ILE A 191 4.51 6.93 27.90
CA ILE A 191 5.15 8.09 28.50
C ILE A 191 5.75 7.60 29.82
N ASP A 192 7.04 7.82 30.02
CA ASP A 192 7.72 7.47 31.27
C ASP A 192 7.41 8.48 32.39
N VAL A 193 7.92 8.22 33.58
CA VAL A 193 7.69 9.07 34.76
C VAL A 193 8.37 10.44 34.63
N GLN A 194 9.33 10.60 33.72
CA GLN A 194 10.01 11.85 33.39
C GLN A 194 9.30 12.62 32.27
N GLY A 195 8.25 12.03 31.64
CA GLY A 195 7.51 12.64 30.55
C GLY A 195 8.10 12.36 29.16
N ASN A 196 9.10 11.48 29.05
CA ASN A 196 9.65 11.10 27.74
C ASN A 196 8.69 10.16 27.02
N ILE A 197 8.51 10.41 25.72
CA ILE A 197 7.68 9.58 24.85
C ILE A 197 8.52 8.41 24.33
N GLY A 198 8.03 7.21 24.54
CA GLY A 198 8.63 5.96 24.09
C GLY A 198 7.56 5.00 23.54
N TRP A 199 7.90 3.72 23.49
CA TRP A 199 7.01 2.66 23.02
C TRP A 199 6.82 1.60 24.12
N ALA A 200 5.57 1.32 24.46
CA ALA A 200 5.24 0.17 25.29
C ALA A 200 5.43 -1.14 24.50
N THR A 201 5.05 -1.12 23.24
CA THR A 201 5.31 -2.18 22.26
C THR A 201 5.37 -1.56 20.88
N LYS A 202 6.19 -2.08 19.99
CA LYS A 202 6.23 -1.69 18.57
C LYS A 202 6.76 -2.82 17.72
N ASP A 203 6.42 -2.78 16.45
CA ASP A 203 7.08 -3.56 15.40
C ASP A 203 7.40 -2.67 14.19
N VAL A 204 8.42 -3.04 13.44
CA VAL A 204 8.98 -2.26 12.33
C VAL A 204 9.17 -3.15 11.12
N VAL A 205 8.76 -2.67 9.96
CA VAL A 205 9.05 -3.29 8.67
C VAL A 205 9.56 -2.24 7.70
N ASN A 206 10.52 -2.59 6.84
CA ASN A 206 10.96 -1.71 5.77
C ASN A 206 9.98 -1.80 4.61
N VAL A 207 9.55 -0.67 4.10
CA VAL A 207 8.68 -0.57 2.93
C VAL A 207 9.50 -0.08 1.77
N VAL A 208 9.50 -0.87 0.71
CA VAL A 208 10.22 -0.60 -0.53
C VAL A 208 9.23 -0.03 -1.54
N VAL A 209 9.50 1.19 -2.01
CA VAL A 209 8.76 1.85 -3.07
C VAL A 209 9.57 1.74 -4.37
N PRO A 210 9.08 1.01 -5.39
CA PRO A 210 9.84 0.76 -6.60
C PRO A 210 10.14 2.04 -7.40
N PHE A 211 11.33 2.09 -8.05
CA PHE A 211 11.62 3.07 -9.08
C PHE A 211 11.00 2.63 -10.39
N LYS A 212 10.09 3.43 -10.96
CA LYS A 212 9.34 3.08 -12.15
C LYS A 212 8.94 4.30 -12.98
N LYS A 213 8.56 4.06 -14.21
CA LYS A 213 7.94 5.05 -15.09
C LYS A 213 6.55 5.42 -14.58
N LEU A 214 6.19 6.69 -14.69
CA LEU A 214 4.85 7.20 -14.42
C LEU A 214 4.24 7.81 -15.68
N GLY A 215 2.92 7.70 -15.80
CA GLY A 215 2.19 8.18 -16.99
C GLY A 215 2.21 7.19 -18.15
N ASN A 216 1.73 7.61 -19.30
CA ASN A 216 1.61 6.77 -20.49
C ASN A 216 2.98 6.47 -21.11
N ASP A 217 3.18 5.26 -21.58
CA ASP A 217 4.33 4.90 -22.39
C ASP A 217 4.28 5.68 -23.71
N VAL A 218 5.36 6.42 -23.98
CA VAL A 218 5.54 7.14 -25.23
C VAL A 218 6.54 6.39 -26.08
N SER A 219 6.06 5.84 -27.19
CA SER A 219 6.88 5.10 -28.14
C SER A 219 7.13 5.86 -29.46
N ASN A 220 6.37 6.93 -29.72
CA ASN A 220 6.45 7.69 -30.96
C ASN A 220 6.25 9.19 -30.70
N MET A 221 7.00 10.01 -31.45
CA MET A 221 6.88 11.47 -31.47
C MET A 221 7.07 11.99 -32.91
N ASN A 222 6.52 13.17 -33.21
CA ASN A 222 6.89 13.87 -34.44
C ASN A 222 8.02 14.86 -34.17
N VAL A 223 8.82 15.17 -35.18
CA VAL A 223 9.80 16.24 -35.10
C VAL A 223 9.14 17.54 -34.63
N GLY A 224 9.69 18.16 -33.59
CA GLY A 224 9.17 19.36 -32.96
C GLY A 224 8.24 19.11 -31.77
N ASP A 225 7.77 17.88 -31.55
CA ASP A 225 6.98 17.53 -30.38
C ASP A 225 7.84 17.58 -29.11
N SER A 226 7.20 17.90 -27.98
CA SER A 226 7.82 17.83 -26.65
C SER A 226 6.93 17.09 -25.67
N ILE A 227 7.54 16.29 -24.80
CA ILE A 227 6.84 15.54 -23.77
C ILE A 227 7.61 15.56 -22.44
N GLN A 228 6.87 15.67 -21.34
CA GLN A 228 7.41 15.56 -20.00
C GLN A 228 7.35 14.11 -19.54
N LEU A 229 8.50 13.44 -19.45
CA LEU A 229 8.62 12.13 -18.83
C LEU A 229 8.64 12.26 -17.32
N LYS A 230 8.08 11.26 -16.63
CA LYS A 230 7.96 11.23 -15.16
C LYS A 230 8.35 9.85 -14.63
N THR A 231 8.90 9.84 -13.43
CA THR A 231 9.20 8.63 -12.68
C THR A 231 8.66 8.73 -11.24
N SER A 232 8.66 7.62 -10.54
CA SER A 232 8.28 7.56 -9.12
C SER A 232 9.32 8.17 -8.17
N ALA A 233 10.52 8.50 -8.62
CA ALA A 233 11.53 9.17 -7.80
C ALA A 233 11.36 10.69 -7.81
N LYS A 234 11.90 11.36 -6.77
CA LYS A 234 11.98 12.81 -6.75
C LYS A 234 12.82 13.32 -7.93
N SER A 235 12.42 14.44 -8.53
CA SER A 235 13.15 15.05 -9.63
C SER A 235 14.61 15.41 -9.28
N THR A 236 14.89 15.68 -8.01
CA THR A 236 16.24 15.97 -7.49
C THR A 236 17.12 14.73 -7.33
N GLU A 237 16.55 13.53 -7.42
CA GLU A 237 17.25 12.25 -7.24
C GLU A 237 17.50 11.52 -8.58
N VAL A 238 17.05 12.09 -9.68
CA VAL A 238 17.19 11.50 -11.02
C VAL A 238 17.92 12.41 -11.96
N THR A 239 18.64 11.79 -12.91
CA THR A 239 19.24 12.47 -14.06
C THR A 239 18.74 11.83 -15.33
N TRP A 240 18.63 12.61 -16.40
CA TRP A 240 18.16 12.18 -17.69
C TRP A 240 19.23 12.31 -18.76
N SER A 241 19.25 11.38 -19.70
CA SER A 241 20.17 11.39 -20.85
C SER A 241 19.51 10.72 -22.05
N THR A 242 20.08 10.94 -23.21
CA THR A 242 19.64 10.34 -24.48
C THR A 242 20.77 9.56 -25.14
N SER A 243 20.42 8.54 -25.89
CA SER A 243 21.37 7.80 -26.73
C SER A 243 21.78 8.58 -27.97
N ASP A 244 20.93 9.52 -28.43
CA ASP A 244 21.20 10.31 -29.63
C ASP A 244 20.53 11.71 -29.56
N ASN A 245 21.32 12.74 -29.34
CA ASN A 245 20.88 14.14 -29.28
C ASN A 245 20.37 14.69 -30.60
N SER A 246 20.70 14.07 -31.73
CA SER A 246 20.21 14.51 -33.05
C SER A 246 18.77 14.06 -33.29
N VAL A 247 18.32 13.01 -32.58
CA VAL A 247 16.97 12.47 -32.67
C VAL A 247 16.09 12.99 -31.53
N LEU A 248 16.57 12.88 -30.28
CA LEU A 248 15.87 13.32 -29.08
C LEU A 248 16.80 14.14 -28.20
N GLN A 249 16.40 15.32 -27.83
CA GLN A 249 17.03 16.10 -26.78
C GLN A 249 16.24 15.96 -25.47
N VAL A 250 16.94 15.81 -24.34
CA VAL A 250 16.30 15.75 -23.03
C VAL A 250 16.95 16.76 -22.08
N ASP A 251 16.13 17.45 -21.32
CA ASP A 251 16.60 18.24 -20.18
C ASP A 251 17.03 17.29 -19.05
N ALA A 252 18.31 17.35 -18.69
CA ALA A 252 18.93 16.41 -17.75
C ALA A 252 18.33 16.44 -16.34
N THR A 253 17.65 17.53 -15.97
CA THR A 253 17.08 17.74 -14.62
C THR A 253 15.59 17.49 -14.58
N THR A 254 14.88 17.97 -15.61
CA THR A 254 13.40 17.94 -15.60
C THR A 254 12.82 16.73 -16.31
N GLY A 255 13.59 16.10 -17.25
CA GLY A 255 13.07 15.02 -18.08
C GLY A 255 12.13 15.49 -19.20
N LEU A 256 12.17 16.80 -19.56
CA LEU A 256 11.48 17.30 -20.74
C LEU A 256 12.23 16.81 -21.99
N VAL A 257 11.56 16.02 -22.81
CA VAL A 257 12.09 15.46 -24.06
C VAL A 257 11.55 16.26 -25.23
N THR A 258 12.42 16.62 -26.19
CA THR A 258 12.06 17.27 -27.44
C THR A 258 12.58 16.44 -28.63
N ALA A 259 11.72 16.18 -29.57
CA ALA A 259 12.04 15.48 -30.82
C ALA A 259 12.71 16.42 -31.80
N MET A 260 13.99 16.14 -32.14
CA MET A 260 14.83 17.01 -32.95
C MET A 260 14.91 16.57 -34.42
N GLY A 261 14.92 15.26 -34.67
CA GLY A 261 15.05 14.70 -36.01
C GLY A 261 14.52 13.29 -36.10
N ALA A 262 14.18 12.84 -37.30
CA ALA A 262 13.66 11.50 -37.53
C ALA A 262 14.70 10.42 -37.19
N GLY A 263 14.23 9.34 -36.55
CA GLY A 263 15.09 8.23 -36.15
C GLY A 263 14.58 7.52 -34.90
N LYS A 264 15.39 6.65 -34.34
CA LYS A 264 15.12 5.96 -33.07
C LYS A 264 16.19 6.35 -32.04
N ALA A 265 15.75 6.73 -30.87
CA ALA A 265 16.65 6.98 -29.77
C ALA A 265 16.02 6.51 -28.44
N THR A 266 16.86 6.31 -27.45
CA THR A 266 16.46 5.89 -26.12
C THR A 266 16.76 6.99 -25.13
N ILE A 267 15.76 7.38 -24.35
CA ILE A 267 15.94 8.22 -23.17
C ILE A 267 16.20 7.30 -21.98
N TYR A 268 17.25 7.61 -21.25
CA TYR A 268 17.59 6.95 -19.98
C TYR A 268 17.31 7.90 -18.82
N THR A 269 16.79 7.35 -17.75
CA THR A 269 16.76 8.05 -16.45
C THR A 269 17.45 7.20 -15.41
N THR A 270 18.35 7.81 -14.66
CA THR A 270 19.16 7.14 -13.64
C THR A 270 18.91 7.80 -12.30
N ARG A 271 18.53 6.99 -11.31
CA ARG A 271 18.39 7.41 -9.92
C ARG A 271 19.74 7.32 -9.21
N VAL A 272 20.00 8.25 -8.30
CA VAL A 272 21.18 8.19 -7.43
C VAL A 272 21.11 6.92 -6.59
N GLU A 273 22.16 6.09 -6.64
CA GLU A 273 22.28 4.91 -5.80
C GLU A 273 22.56 5.31 -4.34
N ASP A 274 21.90 4.64 -3.42
CA ASP A 274 22.15 4.68 -1.99
C ASP A 274 22.32 3.26 -1.43
N GLU A 275 22.75 3.14 -0.18
CA GLU A 275 22.95 1.84 0.47
C GLU A 275 21.65 1.03 0.53
N LEU A 276 20.51 1.71 0.68
CA LEU A 276 19.20 1.05 0.76
C LEU A 276 18.79 0.51 -0.60
N SER A 277 19.01 1.27 -1.68
CA SER A 277 18.73 0.81 -3.05
C SER A 277 19.52 -0.45 -3.38
N THR A 278 20.80 -0.48 -3.03
CA THR A 278 21.67 -1.65 -3.21
C THR A 278 21.19 -2.84 -2.37
N LYS A 279 20.87 -2.61 -1.10
CA LYS A 279 20.41 -3.64 -0.15
C LYS A 279 19.13 -4.33 -0.62
N TYR A 280 18.17 -3.56 -1.12
CA TYR A 280 16.85 -4.07 -1.54
C TYR A 280 16.76 -4.33 -3.05
N LYS A 281 17.87 -4.20 -3.79
CA LYS A 281 17.96 -4.43 -5.25
C LYS A 281 16.92 -3.60 -6.01
N LEU A 282 16.79 -2.33 -5.65
CA LEU A 282 15.96 -1.40 -6.40
C LEU A 282 16.60 -1.11 -7.76
N ASP A 283 15.78 -1.08 -8.81
CA ASP A 283 16.23 -0.59 -10.09
C ASP A 283 16.70 0.87 -9.93
N ASN A 284 17.82 1.19 -10.55
CA ASN A 284 18.39 2.54 -10.54
C ASN A 284 18.35 3.18 -11.94
N GLN A 285 17.95 2.46 -12.98
CA GLN A 285 17.85 2.95 -14.34
C GLN A 285 16.56 2.48 -15.02
N LEU A 286 15.92 3.41 -15.72
CA LEU A 286 14.80 3.13 -16.62
C LEU A 286 15.14 3.65 -18.03
N SER A 287 14.50 3.08 -19.05
CA SER A 287 14.72 3.47 -20.45
C SER A 287 13.39 3.62 -21.18
N TYR A 288 13.31 4.60 -22.08
CA TYR A 288 12.17 4.87 -22.95
C TYR A 288 12.67 4.84 -24.39
N GLU A 289 12.26 3.83 -25.17
CA GLU A 289 12.56 3.75 -26.60
C GLU A 289 11.52 4.56 -27.37
N ILE A 290 11.97 5.57 -28.11
CA ILE A 290 11.10 6.49 -28.83
C ILE A 290 11.53 6.56 -30.30
N THR A 291 10.56 6.40 -31.19
CA THR A 291 10.73 6.62 -32.63
C THR A 291 10.23 8.02 -32.96
N VAL A 292 11.09 8.82 -33.59
CA VAL A 292 10.75 10.15 -34.10
C VAL A 292 10.54 10.11 -35.61
N ILE A 293 9.47 10.72 -36.05
CA ILE A 293 9.06 10.76 -37.46
C ILE A 293 9.04 12.22 -37.94
N ASP A 294 9.58 12.43 -39.13
CA ASP A 294 9.47 13.69 -39.82
C ASP A 294 8.48 13.54 -40.98
N GLY A 295 7.40 14.30 -40.93
CA GLY A 295 6.35 14.25 -41.94
C GLY A 295 5.24 13.26 -41.57
N PHE A 296 4.61 12.65 -42.56
CA PHE A 296 3.53 11.70 -42.41
C PHE A 296 4.06 10.26 -42.33
N GLY A 297 3.61 9.51 -41.34
CA GLY A 297 3.92 8.10 -41.20
C GLY A 297 2.81 7.35 -40.45
N LEU A 298 2.96 6.02 -40.37
CA LEU A 298 2.09 5.16 -39.58
C LEU A 298 2.89 4.52 -38.43
N SER A 299 2.25 4.32 -37.28
CA SER A 299 2.86 3.65 -36.15
C SER A 299 3.32 2.22 -36.44
N LEU A 300 2.69 1.59 -37.41
CA LEU A 300 3.04 0.27 -37.92
C LEU A 300 3.11 0.29 -39.43
N THR A 301 4.11 -0.34 -40.01
CA THR A 301 4.23 -0.55 -41.47
C THR A 301 3.61 -1.87 -41.90
N SER A 302 3.37 -2.77 -40.99
CA SER A 302 2.66 -4.03 -41.17
C SER A 302 2.04 -4.51 -39.87
N MET A 303 0.91 -5.19 -39.95
CA MET A 303 0.26 -5.83 -38.82
C MET A 303 -0.41 -7.13 -39.25
N SER A 304 -0.57 -8.06 -38.33
CA SER A 304 -1.40 -9.24 -38.49
C SER A 304 -2.56 -9.18 -37.50
N VAL A 305 -3.79 -9.37 -37.96
CA VAL A 305 -4.99 -9.28 -37.13
C VAL A 305 -5.80 -10.58 -37.38
N ASN A 306 -6.27 -11.21 -36.30
CA ASN A 306 -7.22 -12.32 -36.45
C ASN A 306 -8.64 -11.79 -36.66
N ILE A 307 -9.50 -12.62 -37.24
CA ILE A 307 -10.92 -12.27 -37.41
C ILE A 307 -11.53 -11.99 -36.02
N GLY A 308 -12.10 -10.80 -35.86
CA GLY A 308 -12.73 -10.35 -34.61
C GLY A 308 -11.82 -9.60 -33.66
N ASP A 309 -10.51 -9.55 -33.91
CA ASP A 309 -9.59 -8.73 -33.15
C ASP A 309 -9.61 -7.25 -33.61
N THR A 310 -9.21 -6.34 -32.74
CA THR A 310 -9.09 -4.92 -33.04
C THR A 310 -7.66 -4.48 -32.73
N GLN A 311 -7.04 -3.77 -33.66
CA GLN A 311 -5.73 -3.17 -33.51
C GLN A 311 -5.80 -1.64 -33.69
N ASN A 312 -4.91 -0.90 -33.04
CA ASN A 312 -4.79 0.53 -33.24
C ASN A 312 -3.64 0.84 -34.22
N LEU A 313 -3.96 1.61 -35.23
CA LEU A 313 -3.00 2.17 -36.17
C LEU A 313 -3.00 3.69 -36.00
N VAL A 314 -1.87 4.27 -35.70
CA VAL A 314 -1.76 5.71 -35.44
C VAL A 314 -1.06 6.40 -36.60
N ALA A 315 -1.69 7.43 -37.14
CA ALA A 315 -1.04 8.35 -38.09
C ALA A 315 -0.07 9.27 -37.34
N LEU A 316 1.19 9.24 -37.74
CA LEU A 316 2.27 10.00 -37.16
C LEU A 316 2.53 11.17 -38.10
N VAL A 317 2.14 12.36 -37.72
CA VAL A 317 2.22 13.57 -38.53
C VAL A 317 2.91 14.70 -37.79
N THR A 318 3.72 15.45 -38.52
CA THR A 318 4.24 16.74 -38.07
C THR A 318 3.09 17.75 -38.09
N ASN A 319 2.93 18.54 -37.10
CA ASN A 319 1.79 19.42 -36.87
C ASN A 319 0.53 18.65 -36.43
N ASN A 320 -0.25 19.23 -35.58
CA ASN A 320 -1.42 18.63 -34.98
C ASN A 320 -2.64 18.73 -35.93
N PRO A 321 -2.81 17.78 -36.89
CA PRO A 321 -3.89 17.89 -37.86
C PRO A 321 -5.25 17.74 -37.18
N SER A 322 -6.29 18.33 -37.76
CA SER A 322 -7.65 18.06 -37.37
C SER A 322 -8.07 16.66 -37.83
N LYS A 323 -9.16 16.14 -37.28
CA LYS A 323 -9.72 14.83 -37.67
C LYS A 323 -9.94 14.71 -39.19
N ASP A 324 -10.32 15.80 -39.83
CA ASP A 324 -10.68 15.85 -41.25
C ASP A 324 -9.44 15.94 -42.16
N ASP A 325 -8.26 16.21 -41.61
CA ASP A 325 -7.02 16.35 -42.40
C ASP A 325 -6.39 14.99 -42.71
N ILE A 326 -6.80 13.91 -42.04
CA ILE A 326 -6.26 12.57 -42.25
C ILE A 326 -7.36 11.64 -42.73
N THR A 327 -7.14 11.08 -43.90
CA THR A 327 -8.03 10.04 -44.47
C THR A 327 -7.30 8.71 -44.51
N PHE A 328 -8.02 7.64 -44.25
CA PHE A 328 -7.54 6.27 -44.32
C PHE A 328 -8.32 5.49 -45.36
N THR A 329 -7.62 4.91 -46.31
CA THR A 329 -8.23 4.09 -47.37
C THR A 329 -7.71 2.66 -47.27
N VAL A 330 -8.62 1.68 -47.36
CA VAL A 330 -8.28 0.26 -47.43
C VAL A 330 -8.33 -0.18 -48.87
N GLU A 331 -7.21 -0.70 -49.36
CA GLU A 331 -7.12 -1.29 -50.71
C GLU A 331 -6.75 -2.77 -50.58
N ASN A 332 -7.55 -3.64 -51.18
CA ASN A 332 -7.20 -5.05 -51.26
C ASN A 332 -6.04 -5.25 -52.25
N GLN A 333 -5.06 -6.03 -51.85
CA GLN A 333 -3.95 -6.41 -52.73
C GLN A 333 -4.30 -7.74 -53.45
N PRO A 334 -3.81 -7.95 -54.67
CA PRO A 334 -3.95 -9.20 -55.36
C PRO A 334 -3.30 -10.36 -54.60
N ASP A 335 -3.93 -11.52 -54.62
CA ASP A 335 -3.34 -12.75 -54.12
C ASP A 335 -2.18 -13.25 -55.01
N ALA A 336 -1.61 -14.41 -54.67
CA ALA A 336 -0.49 -15.00 -55.43
C ALA A 336 -0.90 -15.40 -56.87
N ALA A 337 -2.19 -15.45 -57.20
CA ALA A 337 -2.74 -15.73 -58.53
C ALA A 337 -3.11 -14.43 -59.28
N GLY A 338 -2.87 -13.27 -58.69
CA GLY A 338 -3.17 -11.95 -59.28
C GLY A 338 -4.64 -11.54 -59.14
N VAL A 339 -5.42 -12.22 -58.34
CA VAL A 339 -6.85 -11.93 -58.13
C VAL A 339 -7.00 -10.98 -56.96
N VAL A 340 -7.62 -9.82 -57.17
CA VAL A 340 -7.94 -8.85 -56.08
C VAL A 340 -9.27 -9.26 -55.44
N PRO A 341 -9.31 -9.50 -54.13
CA PRO A 341 -10.56 -9.78 -53.42
C PRO A 341 -11.55 -8.64 -53.57
N THR A 342 -12.81 -8.95 -53.80
CA THR A 342 -13.90 -7.96 -53.99
C THR A 342 -14.52 -7.54 -52.64
N GLU A 343 -14.27 -8.29 -51.60
CA GLU A 343 -14.81 -8.00 -50.28
C GLU A 343 -13.76 -7.30 -49.38
N THR A 344 -14.18 -6.25 -48.66
CA THR A 344 -13.35 -5.59 -47.68
C THR A 344 -13.30 -6.45 -46.40
N LEU A 345 -12.14 -7.00 -46.10
CA LEU A 345 -11.93 -7.88 -44.95
C LEU A 345 -11.66 -7.12 -43.65
N ILE A 346 -11.42 -5.82 -43.74
CA ILE A 346 -11.00 -4.97 -42.62
C ILE A 346 -11.95 -3.79 -42.52
N ASN A 347 -12.47 -3.56 -41.34
CA ASN A 347 -13.23 -2.34 -41.02
C ASN A 347 -12.33 -1.36 -40.29
N VAL A 348 -12.31 -0.09 -40.72
CA VAL A 348 -11.47 0.96 -40.13
C VAL A 348 -12.37 2.05 -39.57
N VAL A 349 -12.19 2.35 -38.28
CA VAL A 349 -12.90 3.41 -37.59
C VAL A 349 -11.92 4.44 -37.06
N GLN A 350 -12.02 5.68 -37.52
CA GLN A 350 -11.22 6.79 -37.04
C GLN A 350 -11.73 7.25 -35.67
N SER A 351 -10.81 7.40 -34.72
CA SER A 351 -11.09 7.93 -33.39
C SER A 351 -11.24 9.47 -33.41
N GLU A 352 -11.80 10.02 -32.34
CA GLU A 352 -12.04 11.48 -32.21
C GLU A 352 -10.77 12.33 -32.20
N ASP A 353 -9.61 11.74 -31.83
CA ASP A 353 -8.30 12.39 -31.88
C ASP A 353 -7.82 12.67 -33.32
N GLY A 354 -8.53 12.15 -34.32
CA GLY A 354 -8.19 12.31 -35.73
C GLY A 354 -6.99 11.51 -36.22
N ARG A 355 -6.24 10.87 -35.33
CA ARG A 355 -4.96 10.21 -35.62
C ARG A 355 -4.99 8.69 -35.40
N THR A 356 -5.84 8.22 -34.52
CA THR A 356 -5.95 6.79 -34.22
C THR A 356 -7.04 6.16 -35.06
N PHE A 357 -6.69 5.05 -35.70
CA PHE A 357 -7.59 4.23 -36.49
C PHE A 357 -7.67 2.85 -35.87
N LYS A 358 -8.88 2.41 -35.54
CA LYS A 358 -9.16 1.05 -35.09
C LYS A 358 -9.41 0.19 -36.32
N VAL A 359 -8.60 -0.83 -36.45
CA VAL A 359 -8.59 -1.77 -37.59
C VAL A 359 -9.06 -3.12 -37.14
#